data_490f442931803fe4d34f47fbeaae6d06
#
_entry.id   490f442931803fe4d34f47fbeaae6d06
#
_cell.length_a   1.000
_cell.length_b   1.000
_cell.length_c   1.000
_cell.angle_alpha   90.00
_cell.angle_beta   90.00
_cell.angle_gamma   90.00
#
_symmetry.space_group_name_H-M   'P 1'
#
loop_
_entity.id
_entity.type
_entity.pdbx_description
1 polymer ?
#
loop_
_entity_poly.entity_id
_entity_poly.type
_entity_poly.pdbx_seq_one_letter_code
_entity_poly.pdbx_strand_id
1 'polypeptide(L)'
;MTYTLRVNSDSYTETREDFSWDIPEGYNAAYDLVGKHNSRSDSALYYLDENGATSNYTFGEIDRKSSAVGNSWRNVGVQFGDRVAVMLPQKPENILAHLASWKIGAISMPLSILFGTEAVKYRLQDSGAKLAVIDVKQLDTVQQIASDCPNLKYILVVGDQSKATLPEDENTVYQWFDTAIRWEQDSVNIADTDQDTPAVIIYTSGSTGDPKGVLHTHDVWLGHCPAFQMYFEHNIEDGIFWTPADWAWIGALGDLVFPAWHYGRPVVGHPMEGFNPHTAFELMEEFAVTHTFLPPTAVRMLMSVDQPTNKYDLALQAICSGGEPLTQDILNWADTALNNVNVNELYGQTEANLLVANCSHWFQPKPGSMGKPVPGHEVKIADVDTRSLVETDEIGEIVVRRDDDPVIFEEYWNAPEKTVDATIEINGEQWHRTGDIARRDEDGYIWFVSRNDDLIITSGYRVAPREVEEIILQHNDVAQVGVTGVSDKTRGEIIKAFVELTDDADTSNTLKNEIRNLVRTQLADYEYPREIEFRDELPKTVTGKIRRSELTD
;
A
#
# COMPACT_ATOMS: atom_id res chain seq x y z
N MET A 1 27.79 -3.05 -10.55
CA MET A 1 28.28 -2.39 -9.30
C MET A 1 27.19 -2.53 -8.26
N THR A 2 27.53 -2.74 -7.01
CA THR A 2 26.53 -2.74 -5.93
C THR A 2 26.08 -1.30 -5.70
N TYR A 3 24.86 -0.99 -6.07
CA TYR A 3 24.21 0.29 -5.83
C TYR A 3 23.44 0.24 -4.51
N THR A 4 23.48 1.29 -3.72
CA THR A 4 22.64 1.48 -2.55
C THR A 4 22.30 2.95 -2.46
N LEU A 5 21.00 3.25 -2.51
CA LEU A 5 20.50 4.61 -2.38
C LEU A 5 20.84 5.12 -0.98
N ARG A 6 21.51 6.27 -0.92
CA ARG A 6 21.90 6.88 0.36
C ARG A 6 20.99 8.04 0.68
N VAL A 7 20.44 8.01 1.89
CA VAL A 7 19.73 9.12 2.48
C VAL A 7 20.56 9.59 3.66
N ASN A 8 21.06 10.83 3.61
CA ASN A 8 21.82 11.40 4.71
C ASN A 8 20.91 11.53 5.94
N SER A 9 21.40 11.21 7.14
CA SER A 9 20.64 11.28 8.38
C SER A 9 20.86 12.55 9.20
N ASP A 10 21.79 13.41 8.81
CA ASP A 10 22.25 14.52 9.68
C ASP A 10 21.20 15.64 9.78
N SER A 11 20.54 15.99 8.67
CA SER A 11 19.59 17.10 8.62
C SER A 11 18.55 16.90 7.53
N TYR A 12 17.27 17.09 7.86
CA TYR A 12 16.18 17.03 6.89
C TYR A 12 16.35 18.02 5.74
N THR A 13 16.69 19.27 6.06
CA THR A 13 16.82 20.33 5.05
C THR A 13 17.96 20.05 4.10
N GLU A 14 19.15 19.75 4.63
CA GLU A 14 20.32 19.43 3.82
C GLU A 14 20.12 18.17 2.97
N THR A 15 19.54 17.12 3.58
CA THR A 15 19.23 15.89 2.83
C THR A 15 18.29 16.16 1.67
N ARG A 16 17.26 16.98 1.89
CA ARG A 16 16.28 17.28 0.84
C ARG A 16 16.84 18.14 -0.28
N GLU A 17 17.75 19.07 0.05
CA GLU A 17 18.41 19.95 -0.92
C GLU A 17 19.47 19.20 -1.75
N ASP A 18 20.19 18.25 -1.14
CA ASP A 18 21.30 17.53 -1.77
C ASP A 18 20.87 16.19 -2.41
N PHE A 19 19.63 15.74 -2.19
CA PHE A 19 19.17 14.46 -2.71
C PHE A 19 19.01 14.48 -4.23
N SER A 20 19.48 13.42 -4.87
CA SER A 20 19.28 13.15 -6.29
C SER A 20 19.06 11.65 -6.53
N TRP A 21 18.25 11.34 -7.51
CA TRP A 21 18.04 9.98 -7.99
C TRP A 21 19.23 9.55 -8.87
N ASP A 22 20.30 9.04 -8.24
CA ASP A 22 21.48 8.54 -8.96
C ASP A 22 21.30 7.04 -9.28
N ILE A 23 20.37 6.75 -10.21
CA ILE A 23 20.01 5.39 -10.62
C ILE A 23 20.99 4.92 -11.70
N PRO A 24 21.65 3.75 -11.54
CA PRO A 24 22.61 3.26 -12.51
C PRO A 24 21.99 2.94 -13.88
N GLU A 25 22.72 3.18 -14.96
CA GLU A 25 22.40 2.58 -16.26
C GLU A 25 22.31 1.04 -16.13
N GLY A 26 21.34 0.43 -16.81
CA GLY A 26 21.14 -1.02 -16.75
C GLY A 26 20.59 -1.49 -15.40
N TYR A 27 19.74 -0.69 -14.76
CA TYR A 27 19.10 -1.04 -13.49
C TYR A 27 18.11 -2.19 -13.67
N ASN A 28 18.17 -3.18 -12.76
CA ASN A 28 17.21 -4.28 -12.65
C ASN A 28 16.81 -4.49 -11.20
N ALA A 29 15.53 -4.38 -10.89
CA ALA A 29 15.01 -4.50 -9.54
C ALA A 29 15.39 -5.82 -8.86
N ALA A 30 15.32 -6.97 -9.55
CA ALA A 30 15.67 -8.24 -8.95
C ALA A 30 17.17 -8.34 -8.61
N TYR A 31 18.04 -7.75 -9.43
CA TYR A 31 19.47 -7.68 -9.10
C TYR A 31 19.72 -6.76 -7.90
N ASP A 32 19.04 -5.61 -7.85
CA ASP A 32 19.18 -4.66 -6.76
C ASP A 32 18.71 -5.25 -5.42
N LEU A 33 17.55 -5.90 -5.41
CA LEU A 33 16.94 -6.40 -4.19
C LEU A 33 17.60 -7.68 -3.65
N VAL A 34 18.09 -8.56 -4.52
CA VAL A 34 18.68 -9.84 -4.09
C VAL A 34 20.03 -10.17 -4.74
N GLY A 35 20.19 -9.90 -6.03
CA GLY A 35 21.39 -10.30 -6.76
C GLY A 35 22.67 -9.66 -6.22
N LYS A 36 22.63 -8.39 -5.84
CA LYS A 36 23.78 -7.67 -5.25
C LYS A 36 24.18 -8.21 -3.86
N HIS A 37 23.29 -8.96 -3.19
CA HIS A 37 23.50 -9.56 -1.87
C HIS A 37 23.75 -11.08 -1.92
N ASN A 38 23.80 -11.71 -3.10
CA ASN A 38 23.79 -13.16 -3.28
C ASN A 38 25.00 -13.90 -2.67
N SER A 39 26.10 -13.21 -2.42
CA SER A 39 27.29 -13.75 -1.75
C SER A 39 27.17 -13.75 -0.23
N ARG A 40 26.13 -13.15 0.35
CA ARG A 40 25.92 -13.09 1.80
C ARG A 40 25.19 -14.32 2.30
N SER A 41 25.61 -14.81 3.45
CA SER A 41 24.89 -15.81 4.22
C SER A 41 23.76 -15.21 5.08
N ASP A 42 23.56 -13.91 4.95
CA ASP A 42 22.56 -13.18 5.73
C ASP A 42 21.15 -13.60 5.31
N SER A 43 20.25 -13.68 6.29
CA SER A 43 18.85 -13.98 6.07
C SER A 43 18.18 -12.87 5.25
N ALA A 44 17.38 -13.27 4.27
CA ALA A 44 16.51 -12.39 3.51
C ALA A 44 15.06 -12.51 3.98
N LEU A 45 14.62 -13.77 4.24
CA LEU A 45 13.24 -14.06 4.58
C LEU A 45 13.19 -15.11 5.70
N TYR A 46 12.61 -14.72 6.84
CA TYR A 46 12.09 -15.65 7.83
C TYR A 46 10.65 -15.98 7.48
N TYR A 47 10.33 -17.24 7.40
CA TYR A 47 8.99 -17.67 7.00
C TYR A 47 8.37 -18.59 8.05
N LEU A 48 7.19 -18.22 8.52
CA LEU A 48 6.34 -19.04 9.39
C LEU A 48 5.16 -19.53 8.55
N ASP A 49 5.06 -20.84 8.34
CA ASP A 49 3.98 -21.43 7.55
C ASP A 49 2.63 -21.50 8.31
N GLU A 50 1.58 -21.92 7.60
CA GLU A 50 0.22 -22.09 8.15
C GLU A 50 0.16 -23.16 9.27
N ASN A 51 1.16 -24.05 9.38
CA ASN A 51 1.22 -25.14 10.36
C ASN A 51 2.14 -24.82 11.54
N GLY A 52 2.75 -23.63 11.57
CA GLY A 52 3.68 -23.18 12.58
C GLY A 52 5.13 -23.67 12.37
N ALA A 53 5.46 -24.18 11.18
CA ALA A 53 6.85 -24.51 10.86
C ALA A 53 7.61 -23.29 10.35
N THR A 54 8.81 -23.08 10.86
CA THR A 54 9.67 -21.96 10.49
C THR A 54 10.71 -22.38 9.44
N SER A 55 11.01 -21.46 8.54
CA SER A 55 12.08 -21.59 7.55
C SER A 55 12.84 -20.27 7.44
N ASN A 56 14.11 -20.36 7.07
CA ASN A 56 14.96 -19.22 6.84
C ASN A 56 15.58 -19.32 5.45
N TYR A 57 15.43 -18.28 4.65
CA TYR A 57 16.01 -18.16 3.31
C TYR A 57 17.04 -17.04 3.30
N THR A 58 18.25 -17.34 2.86
CA THR A 58 19.30 -16.37 2.62
C THR A 58 19.06 -15.61 1.30
N PHE A 59 19.67 -14.43 1.13
CA PHE A 59 19.64 -13.70 -0.14
C PHE A 59 20.12 -14.56 -1.31
N GLY A 60 21.20 -15.36 -1.11
CA GLY A 60 21.69 -16.26 -2.14
C GLY A 60 20.72 -17.38 -2.50
N GLU A 61 19.92 -17.88 -1.56
CA GLU A 61 18.89 -18.89 -1.84
C GLU A 61 17.71 -18.30 -2.60
N ILE A 62 17.24 -17.11 -2.21
CA ILE A 62 16.19 -16.39 -2.94
C ILE A 62 16.64 -16.08 -4.38
N ASP A 63 17.89 -15.63 -4.56
CA ASP A 63 18.44 -15.33 -5.89
C ASP A 63 18.48 -16.58 -6.78
N ARG A 64 18.97 -17.72 -6.27
CA ARG A 64 18.97 -18.99 -7.02
C ARG A 64 17.58 -19.52 -7.33
N LYS A 65 16.68 -19.53 -6.32
CA LYS A 65 15.31 -20.03 -6.50
C LYS A 65 14.54 -19.18 -7.52
N SER A 66 14.60 -17.85 -7.44
CA SER A 66 13.96 -16.97 -8.42
C SER A 66 14.57 -17.09 -9.83
N SER A 67 15.85 -17.46 -9.94
CA SER A 67 16.47 -17.78 -11.22
C SER A 67 15.92 -19.07 -11.84
N ALA A 68 15.73 -20.11 -11.02
CA ALA A 68 15.10 -21.36 -11.47
C ALA A 68 13.64 -21.12 -11.96
N VAL A 69 12.89 -20.28 -11.21
CA VAL A 69 11.54 -19.87 -11.63
C VAL A 69 11.56 -19.14 -12.97
N GLY A 70 12.46 -18.17 -13.15
CA GLY A 70 12.60 -17.43 -14.40
C GLY A 70 12.98 -18.33 -15.61
N ASN A 71 13.86 -19.31 -15.39
CA ASN A 71 14.19 -20.30 -16.43
C ASN A 71 12.99 -21.16 -16.81
N SER A 72 12.23 -21.65 -15.81
CA SER A 72 10.99 -22.40 -16.06
C SER A 72 10.03 -21.59 -16.95
N TRP A 73 9.84 -20.32 -16.66
CA TRP A 73 8.93 -19.47 -17.41
C TRP A 73 9.40 -19.19 -18.85
N ARG A 74 10.71 -18.97 -19.04
CA ARG A 74 11.29 -18.87 -20.40
C ARG A 74 11.07 -20.16 -21.21
N ASN A 75 11.20 -21.32 -20.58
CA ASN A 75 11.01 -22.61 -21.22
C ASN A 75 9.55 -22.82 -21.69
N VAL A 76 8.58 -22.28 -20.99
CA VAL A 76 7.17 -22.29 -21.41
C VAL A 76 6.79 -21.08 -22.28
N GLY A 77 7.77 -20.24 -22.64
CA GLY A 77 7.61 -19.19 -23.64
C GLY A 77 7.19 -17.82 -23.09
N VAL A 78 7.34 -17.55 -21.78
CA VAL A 78 7.24 -16.19 -21.24
C VAL A 78 8.40 -15.36 -21.80
N GLN A 79 8.10 -14.20 -22.34
CA GLN A 79 9.03 -13.31 -23.00
C GLN A 79 9.12 -11.96 -22.28
N PHE A 80 10.11 -11.17 -22.66
CA PHE A 80 10.24 -9.78 -22.22
C PHE A 80 8.93 -9.01 -22.49
N GLY A 81 8.46 -8.27 -21.51
CA GLY A 81 7.21 -7.51 -21.55
C GLY A 81 5.92 -8.33 -21.38
N ASP A 82 5.98 -9.67 -21.27
CA ASP A 82 4.80 -10.46 -20.92
C ASP A 82 4.39 -10.19 -19.46
N ARG A 83 3.08 -10.24 -19.16
CA ARG A 83 2.54 -10.02 -17.81
C ARG A 83 2.37 -11.35 -17.09
N VAL A 84 2.80 -11.36 -15.83
CA VAL A 84 2.71 -12.49 -14.91
C VAL A 84 1.88 -12.10 -13.69
N ALA A 85 0.72 -12.71 -13.52
CA ALA A 85 -0.12 -12.51 -12.35
C ALA A 85 0.40 -13.32 -11.15
N VAL A 86 0.45 -12.70 -9.96
CA VAL A 86 0.89 -13.31 -8.71
C VAL A 86 -0.23 -13.20 -7.68
N MET A 87 -0.97 -14.30 -7.47
CA MET A 87 -2.11 -14.36 -6.55
C MET A 87 -1.81 -15.32 -5.39
N LEU A 88 -0.91 -14.90 -4.52
CA LEU A 88 -0.37 -15.67 -3.43
C LEU A 88 -0.40 -14.87 -2.12
N PRO A 89 -0.66 -15.52 -0.97
CA PRO A 89 -0.46 -14.88 0.33
C PRO A 89 1.04 -14.66 0.59
N GLN A 90 1.38 -14.25 1.81
CA GLN A 90 2.78 -14.06 2.23
C GLN A 90 3.54 -15.39 2.30
N LYS A 91 3.94 -15.92 1.14
CA LYS A 91 4.72 -17.14 0.96
C LYS A 91 6.02 -16.82 0.19
N PRO A 92 7.07 -17.64 0.35
CA PRO A 92 8.32 -17.47 -0.41
C PRO A 92 8.06 -17.39 -1.92
N GLU A 93 7.15 -18.19 -2.44
CA GLU A 93 6.80 -18.25 -3.88
C GLU A 93 6.22 -16.92 -4.41
N ASN A 94 5.57 -16.12 -3.56
CA ASN A 94 5.09 -14.78 -3.93
C ASN A 94 6.27 -13.91 -4.39
N ILE A 95 7.26 -13.75 -3.52
CA ILE A 95 8.45 -12.95 -3.82
C ILE A 95 9.29 -13.56 -4.94
N LEU A 96 9.42 -14.90 -4.98
CA LEU A 96 10.15 -15.58 -6.06
C LEU A 96 9.51 -15.29 -7.43
N ALA A 97 8.18 -15.19 -7.51
CA ALA A 97 7.45 -14.88 -8.73
C ALA A 97 7.72 -13.44 -9.21
N HIS A 98 7.72 -12.46 -8.32
CA HIS A 98 8.07 -11.07 -8.65
C HIS A 98 9.52 -10.97 -9.15
N LEU A 99 10.47 -11.50 -8.40
CA LEU A 99 11.88 -11.47 -8.77
C LEU A 99 12.16 -12.20 -10.08
N ALA A 100 11.52 -13.35 -10.31
CA ALA A 100 11.65 -14.11 -11.55
C ALA A 100 11.13 -13.31 -12.74
N SER A 101 10.00 -12.61 -12.61
CA SER A 101 9.47 -11.72 -13.64
C SER A 101 10.52 -10.68 -14.03
N TRP A 102 11.05 -9.95 -13.07
CA TRP A 102 12.03 -8.88 -13.32
C TRP A 102 13.37 -9.39 -13.86
N LYS A 103 13.83 -10.57 -13.42
CA LYS A 103 15.04 -11.20 -13.96
C LYS A 103 14.94 -11.50 -15.46
N ILE A 104 13.74 -11.84 -15.94
CA ILE A 104 13.54 -12.17 -17.37
C ILE A 104 12.96 -11.02 -18.18
N GLY A 105 12.73 -9.85 -17.56
CA GLY A 105 12.13 -8.67 -18.18
C GLY A 105 10.62 -8.78 -18.39
N ALA A 106 9.94 -9.67 -17.66
CA ALA A 106 8.49 -9.73 -17.62
C ALA A 106 7.93 -8.75 -16.57
N ILE A 107 6.68 -8.36 -16.74
CA ILE A 107 5.97 -7.43 -15.87
C ILE A 107 5.16 -8.23 -14.86
N SER A 108 5.45 -8.08 -13.57
CA SER A 108 4.68 -8.74 -12.52
C SER A 108 3.40 -7.98 -12.21
N MET A 109 2.36 -8.71 -11.78
CA MET A 109 1.07 -8.13 -11.41
C MET A 109 0.60 -8.78 -10.11
N PRO A 110 0.80 -8.13 -8.95
CA PRO A 110 0.32 -8.64 -7.68
C PRO A 110 -1.22 -8.61 -7.63
N LEU A 111 -1.83 -9.71 -7.19
CA LEU A 111 -3.27 -9.86 -7.02
C LEU A 111 -3.58 -10.36 -5.62
N SER A 112 -4.49 -9.69 -4.92
CA SER A 112 -4.95 -10.15 -3.61
C SER A 112 -5.71 -11.46 -3.70
N ILE A 113 -5.44 -12.37 -2.77
CA ILE A 113 -6.19 -13.62 -2.60
C ILE A 113 -7.63 -13.37 -2.13
N LEU A 114 -7.96 -12.14 -1.75
CA LEU A 114 -9.30 -11.72 -1.33
C LEU A 114 -10.19 -11.27 -2.52
N PHE A 115 -9.62 -11.19 -3.72
CA PHE A 115 -10.40 -10.82 -4.90
C PHE A 115 -11.38 -11.92 -5.31
N GLY A 116 -12.63 -11.54 -5.53
CA GLY A 116 -13.64 -12.43 -6.12
C GLY A 116 -13.41 -12.65 -7.62
N THR A 117 -14.13 -13.63 -8.18
CA THR A 117 -14.00 -14.13 -9.54
C THR A 117 -13.99 -13.03 -10.62
N GLU A 118 -14.95 -12.10 -10.59
CA GLU A 118 -15.04 -11.02 -11.59
C GLU A 118 -13.88 -10.02 -11.45
N ALA A 119 -13.43 -9.75 -10.23
CA ALA A 119 -12.30 -8.86 -9.99
C ALA A 119 -10.97 -9.45 -10.53
N VAL A 120 -10.77 -10.75 -10.39
CA VAL A 120 -9.62 -11.46 -10.96
C VAL A 120 -9.71 -11.50 -12.47
N LYS A 121 -10.89 -11.87 -13.01
CA LYS A 121 -11.16 -11.93 -14.46
C LYS A 121 -10.83 -10.61 -15.15
N TYR A 122 -11.37 -9.50 -14.62
CA TYR A 122 -11.11 -8.17 -15.17
C TYR A 122 -9.61 -7.90 -15.31
N ARG A 123 -8.83 -8.11 -14.22
CA ARG A 123 -7.40 -7.82 -14.20
C ARG A 123 -6.58 -8.71 -15.14
N LEU A 124 -6.93 -9.98 -15.24
CA LEU A 124 -6.29 -10.92 -16.17
C LEU A 124 -6.57 -10.57 -17.63
N GLN A 125 -7.79 -10.11 -17.94
CA GLN A 125 -8.18 -9.68 -19.28
C GLN A 125 -7.53 -8.35 -19.66
N ASP A 126 -7.63 -7.34 -18.79
CA ASP A 126 -7.11 -6.00 -19.04
C ASP A 126 -5.58 -6.00 -19.16
N SER A 127 -4.87 -6.70 -18.27
CA SER A 127 -3.42 -6.84 -18.36
C SER A 127 -2.98 -7.73 -19.52
N GLY A 128 -3.86 -8.62 -19.99
CA GLY A 128 -3.49 -9.67 -20.92
C GLY A 128 -2.44 -10.62 -20.36
N ALA A 129 -2.54 -10.97 -19.07
CA ALA A 129 -1.61 -11.85 -18.39
C ALA A 129 -1.45 -13.20 -19.09
N LYS A 130 -0.19 -13.62 -19.28
CA LYS A 130 0.16 -14.86 -19.99
C LYS A 130 0.33 -16.04 -19.05
N LEU A 131 0.81 -15.77 -17.86
CA LEU A 131 1.04 -16.74 -16.79
C LEU A 131 0.44 -16.22 -15.49
N ALA A 132 -0.13 -17.11 -14.69
CA ALA A 132 -0.55 -16.83 -13.32
C ALA A 132 0.11 -17.80 -12.33
N VAL A 133 0.61 -17.29 -11.21
CA VAL A 133 1.04 -18.07 -10.06
C VAL A 133 0.00 -17.88 -8.98
N ILE A 134 -0.65 -18.95 -8.54
CA ILE A 134 -1.80 -18.88 -7.64
C ILE A 134 -1.64 -19.81 -6.45
N ASP A 135 -2.23 -19.45 -5.31
CA ASP A 135 -2.40 -20.38 -4.20
C ASP A 135 -3.43 -21.47 -4.56
N VAL A 136 -3.22 -22.69 -4.05
CA VAL A 136 -4.15 -23.81 -4.29
C VAL A 136 -5.59 -23.47 -3.87
N LYS A 137 -5.79 -22.61 -2.87
CA LYS A 137 -7.11 -22.14 -2.42
C LYS A 137 -7.82 -21.29 -3.49
N GLN A 138 -7.08 -20.75 -4.47
CA GLN A 138 -7.60 -19.91 -5.56
C GLN A 138 -7.86 -20.70 -6.86
N LEU A 139 -7.56 -22.00 -6.86
CA LEU A 139 -7.65 -22.83 -8.07
C LEU A 139 -9.05 -22.80 -8.69
N ASP A 140 -10.09 -22.97 -7.87
CA ASP A 140 -11.48 -22.97 -8.35
C ASP A 140 -11.90 -21.61 -8.93
N THR A 141 -11.46 -20.51 -8.29
CA THR A 141 -11.74 -19.14 -8.76
C THR A 141 -11.13 -18.91 -10.14
N VAL A 142 -9.84 -19.27 -10.32
CA VAL A 142 -9.13 -19.02 -11.57
C VAL A 142 -9.58 -19.99 -12.67
N GLN A 143 -9.90 -21.25 -12.34
CA GLN A 143 -10.41 -22.21 -13.29
C GLN A 143 -11.73 -21.78 -13.92
N GLN A 144 -12.64 -21.17 -13.14
CA GLN A 144 -13.93 -20.70 -13.64
C GLN A 144 -13.82 -19.63 -14.74
N ILE A 145 -12.74 -18.86 -14.74
CA ILE A 145 -12.56 -17.72 -15.64
C ILE A 145 -11.44 -17.92 -16.68
N ALA A 146 -10.68 -19.00 -16.59
CA ALA A 146 -9.54 -19.24 -17.48
C ALA A 146 -9.93 -19.22 -18.96
N SER A 147 -11.09 -19.81 -19.32
CA SER A 147 -11.60 -19.78 -20.68
C SER A 147 -11.97 -18.38 -21.20
N ASP A 148 -12.28 -17.46 -20.30
CA ASP A 148 -12.59 -16.06 -20.62
C ASP A 148 -11.34 -15.20 -20.75
N CYS A 149 -10.16 -15.73 -20.38
CA CYS A 149 -8.87 -15.04 -20.41
C CYS A 149 -7.96 -15.63 -21.52
N PRO A 150 -8.15 -15.26 -22.78
CA PRO A 150 -7.53 -15.95 -23.93
C PRO A 150 -6.00 -15.86 -23.97
N ASN A 151 -5.40 -14.88 -23.27
CA ASN A 151 -3.96 -14.72 -23.17
C ASN A 151 -3.34 -15.61 -22.08
N LEU A 152 -4.12 -16.06 -21.10
CA LEU A 152 -3.64 -16.88 -19.98
C LEU A 152 -3.37 -18.31 -20.46
N LYS A 153 -2.09 -18.68 -20.58
CA LYS A 153 -1.64 -19.95 -21.12
C LYS A 153 -1.12 -20.92 -20.06
N TYR A 154 -0.64 -20.37 -18.95
CA TYR A 154 -0.02 -21.17 -17.90
C TYR A 154 -0.53 -20.73 -16.53
N ILE A 155 -0.88 -21.71 -15.71
CA ILE A 155 -1.26 -21.51 -14.31
C ILE A 155 -0.38 -22.42 -13.45
N LEU A 156 0.45 -21.78 -12.62
CA LEU A 156 1.31 -22.47 -11.66
C LEU A 156 0.66 -22.42 -10.28
N VAL A 157 0.41 -23.57 -9.70
CA VAL A 157 -0.31 -23.72 -8.43
C VAL A 157 0.67 -23.99 -7.29
N VAL A 158 0.61 -23.15 -6.26
CA VAL A 158 1.42 -23.26 -5.04
C VAL A 158 0.58 -23.86 -3.92
N GLY A 159 1.12 -24.87 -3.23
CA GLY A 159 0.48 -25.47 -2.07
C GLY A 159 0.57 -26.99 -2.03
N ASP A 160 -0.17 -27.59 -1.11
CA ASP A 160 -0.16 -29.04 -0.90
C ASP A 160 -0.86 -29.77 -2.05
N GLN A 161 -0.07 -30.55 -2.80
CA GLN A 161 -0.53 -31.33 -3.96
C GLN A 161 -1.59 -32.40 -3.60
N SER A 162 -1.72 -32.76 -2.32
CA SER A 162 -2.77 -33.69 -1.88
C SER A 162 -4.15 -33.06 -1.75
N LYS A 163 -4.23 -31.71 -1.73
CA LYS A 163 -5.46 -30.96 -1.50
C LYS A 163 -6.28 -30.70 -2.77
N ALA A 164 -5.68 -30.84 -3.96
CA ALA A 164 -6.38 -30.61 -5.23
C ALA A 164 -5.83 -31.48 -6.35
N THR A 165 -6.68 -31.75 -7.34
CA THR A 165 -6.28 -32.32 -8.62
C THR A 165 -6.28 -31.18 -9.65
N LEU A 166 -5.17 -31.00 -10.37
CA LEU A 166 -5.08 -29.96 -11.38
C LEU A 166 -6.00 -30.29 -12.58
N PRO A 167 -6.71 -29.28 -13.12
CA PRO A 167 -7.55 -29.46 -14.28
C PRO A 167 -6.74 -29.88 -15.51
N GLU A 168 -7.38 -30.65 -16.39
CA GLU A 168 -6.93 -30.87 -17.77
C GLU A 168 -7.72 -29.89 -18.66
N ASP A 169 -7.01 -29.01 -19.38
CA ASP A 169 -7.59 -28.02 -20.29
C ASP A 169 -6.78 -27.95 -21.58
N GLU A 170 -7.45 -27.77 -22.73
CA GLU A 170 -6.81 -27.78 -24.05
C GLU A 170 -6.08 -26.45 -24.36
N ASN A 171 -6.46 -25.35 -23.71
CA ASN A 171 -5.98 -24.00 -23.97
C ASN A 171 -5.04 -23.46 -22.91
N THR A 172 -5.14 -24.00 -21.67
CA THR A 172 -4.40 -23.51 -20.50
C THR A 172 -3.72 -24.69 -19.79
N VAL A 173 -2.42 -24.59 -19.58
CA VAL A 173 -1.62 -25.61 -18.89
C VAL A 173 -1.61 -25.31 -17.38
N TYR A 174 -2.07 -26.28 -16.60
CA TYR A 174 -1.98 -26.25 -15.13
C TYR A 174 -0.83 -27.12 -14.65
N GLN A 175 0.02 -26.57 -13.79
CA GLN A 175 1.16 -27.30 -13.24
C GLN A 175 1.41 -26.89 -11.79
N TRP A 176 1.90 -27.81 -10.96
CA TRP A 176 2.39 -27.49 -9.63
C TRP A 176 3.70 -26.69 -9.73
N PHE A 177 3.78 -25.61 -8.97
CA PHE A 177 4.93 -24.70 -8.97
C PHE A 177 6.25 -25.44 -8.72
N ASP A 178 6.33 -26.27 -7.67
CA ASP A 178 7.53 -27.04 -7.34
C ASP A 178 7.93 -28.02 -8.44
N THR A 179 6.95 -28.57 -9.15
CA THR A 179 7.22 -29.48 -10.28
C THR A 179 7.80 -28.71 -11.46
N ALA A 180 7.29 -27.51 -11.73
CA ALA A 180 7.73 -26.67 -12.82
C ALA A 180 9.21 -26.24 -12.70
N ILE A 181 9.69 -26.05 -11.48
CA ILE A 181 11.06 -25.54 -11.22
C ILE A 181 12.06 -26.64 -10.84
N ARG A 182 11.61 -27.86 -10.62
CA ARG A 182 12.39 -28.94 -9.98
C ARG A 182 13.75 -29.23 -10.60
N TRP A 183 13.87 -29.10 -11.92
CA TRP A 183 15.07 -29.44 -12.68
C TRP A 183 15.69 -28.24 -13.39
N GLU A 184 15.23 -27.04 -13.09
CA GLU A 184 15.74 -25.83 -13.70
C GLU A 184 17.11 -25.43 -13.12
N GLN A 185 17.87 -24.71 -13.94
CA GLN A 185 19.12 -24.14 -13.51
C GLN A 185 18.86 -23.01 -12.50
N ASP A 186 19.72 -22.92 -11.48
CA ASP A 186 19.66 -21.95 -10.40
C ASP A 186 20.34 -20.60 -10.74
N SER A 187 20.66 -20.39 -12.01
CA SER A 187 21.17 -19.14 -12.57
C SER A 187 20.45 -18.79 -13.85
N VAL A 188 20.11 -17.53 -14.04
CA VAL A 188 19.45 -17.02 -15.25
C VAL A 188 20.20 -15.82 -15.77
N ASN A 189 20.28 -15.67 -17.10
CA ASN A 189 20.73 -14.41 -17.68
C ASN A 189 19.70 -13.33 -17.39
N ILE A 190 20.05 -12.37 -16.55
CA ILE A 190 19.20 -11.22 -16.26
C ILE A 190 18.95 -10.46 -17.55
N ALA A 191 17.69 -10.08 -17.79
CA ALA A 191 17.31 -9.29 -18.94
C ALA A 191 18.03 -7.94 -18.94
N ASP A 192 18.32 -7.45 -20.11
CA ASP A 192 18.87 -6.10 -20.29
C ASP A 192 17.74 -5.09 -20.08
N THR A 193 17.71 -4.52 -18.89
CA THR A 193 16.70 -3.56 -18.44
C THR A 193 17.38 -2.29 -17.98
N ASP A 194 16.65 -1.21 -17.98
CA ASP A 194 17.03 0.08 -17.41
C ASP A 194 15.94 0.58 -16.44
N GLN A 195 16.11 1.77 -15.93
CA GLN A 195 15.14 2.38 -15.01
C GLN A 195 13.75 2.53 -15.67
N ASP A 196 13.70 2.85 -16.98
CA ASP A 196 12.45 3.12 -17.71
C ASP A 196 11.76 1.84 -18.22
N THR A 197 12.34 0.65 -17.95
CA THR A 197 11.76 -0.63 -18.36
C THR A 197 10.57 -0.99 -17.48
N PRO A 198 9.37 -1.29 -18.05
CA PRO A 198 8.20 -1.72 -17.29
C PRO A 198 8.47 -2.96 -16.42
N ALA A 199 8.07 -2.92 -15.16
CA ALA A 199 8.33 -3.97 -14.18
C ALA A 199 7.09 -4.48 -13.44
N VAL A 200 6.14 -3.62 -13.11
CA VAL A 200 4.96 -4.02 -12.33
C VAL A 200 3.71 -3.23 -12.72
N ILE A 201 2.56 -3.92 -12.75
CA ILE A 201 1.24 -3.30 -12.86
C ILE A 201 0.50 -3.55 -11.56
N ILE A 202 0.14 -2.48 -10.85
CA ILE A 202 -0.62 -2.56 -9.61
C ILE A 202 -2.02 -1.98 -9.84
N TYR A 203 -3.06 -2.80 -9.64
CA TYR A 203 -4.44 -2.36 -9.83
C TYR A 203 -4.98 -1.66 -8.60
N THR A 204 -5.44 -0.42 -8.80
CA THR A 204 -6.11 0.38 -7.77
C THR A 204 -7.61 0.47 -8.05
N SER A 205 -8.42 0.52 -6.99
CA SER A 205 -9.83 0.82 -7.10
C SER A 205 -10.00 2.32 -7.31
N GLY A 206 -10.49 2.74 -8.48
CA GLY A 206 -10.93 4.12 -8.66
C GLY A 206 -12.19 4.42 -7.85
N SER A 207 -12.42 5.67 -7.48
CA SER A 207 -13.68 6.14 -6.87
C SER A 207 -14.87 5.96 -7.82
N THR A 208 -14.61 5.94 -9.13
CA THR A 208 -15.63 5.75 -10.18
C THR A 208 -15.10 4.84 -11.27
N GLY A 209 -15.85 3.76 -11.56
CA GLY A 209 -15.58 2.88 -12.69
C GLY A 209 -14.65 1.68 -12.38
N ASP A 210 -14.14 1.06 -13.45
CA ASP A 210 -13.30 -0.12 -13.36
C ASP A 210 -11.93 0.19 -12.74
N PRO A 211 -11.31 -0.80 -12.07
CA PRO A 211 -9.96 -0.66 -11.52
C PRO A 211 -8.95 -0.22 -12.58
N LYS A 212 -7.98 0.61 -12.18
CA LYS A 212 -6.92 1.10 -13.04
C LYS A 212 -5.63 0.34 -12.76
N GLY A 213 -4.97 -0.15 -13.80
CA GLY A 213 -3.62 -0.70 -13.70
C GLY A 213 -2.59 0.42 -13.71
N VAL A 214 -1.89 0.62 -12.63
CA VAL A 214 -0.78 1.60 -12.52
C VAL A 214 0.49 0.91 -12.97
N LEU A 215 1.06 1.35 -14.09
CA LEU A 215 2.29 0.81 -14.63
C LEU A 215 3.49 1.52 -14.03
N HIS A 216 4.38 0.74 -13.44
CA HIS A 216 5.67 1.21 -12.95
C HIS A 216 6.84 0.51 -13.63
N THR A 217 7.95 1.20 -13.63
CA THR A 217 9.27 0.79 -14.11
C THR A 217 10.07 0.10 -13.01
N HIS A 218 11.26 -0.39 -13.35
CA HIS A 218 12.11 -1.15 -12.40
C HIS A 218 12.51 -0.35 -11.16
N ASP A 219 12.60 0.97 -11.25
CA ASP A 219 13.06 1.86 -10.18
C ASP A 219 11.99 2.22 -9.13
N VAL A 220 10.74 1.81 -9.32
CA VAL A 220 9.64 2.08 -8.36
C VAL A 220 10.02 1.76 -6.91
N TRP A 221 10.74 0.66 -6.68
CA TRP A 221 11.11 0.23 -5.33
C TRP A 221 12.16 1.14 -4.68
N LEU A 222 12.97 1.84 -5.49
CA LEU A 222 13.86 2.89 -5.00
C LEU A 222 13.07 4.11 -4.52
N GLY A 223 11.94 4.41 -5.15
CA GLY A 223 11.06 5.50 -4.77
C GLY A 223 10.54 5.43 -3.34
N HIS A 224 10.46 4.22 -2.78
CA HIS A 224 10.06 4.01 -1.38
C HIS A 224 11.22 4.15 -0.38
N CYS A 225 12.49 4.01 -0.82
CA CYS A 225 13.65 3.96 0.06
C CYS A 225 13.88 5.22 0.90
N PRO A 226 13.71 6.46 0.39
CA PRO A 226 13.88 7.65 1.22
C PRO A 226 12.87 7.73 2.37
N ALA A 227 11.60 7.44 2.08
CA ALA A 227 10.56 7.40 3.10
C ALA A 227 10.81 6.29 4.13
N PHE A 228 11.24 5.10 3.66
CA PHE A 228 11.61 3.97 4.53
C PHE A 228 12.67 4.35 5.57
N GLN A 229 13.69 5.11 5.16
CA GLN A 229 14.68 5.65 6.08
C GLN A 229 14.06 6.66 7.08
N MET A 230 13.15 7.52 6.60
CA MET A 230 12.50 8.53 7.44
C MET A 230 11.64 7.90 8.55
N TYR A 231 10.64 7.12 8.17
CA TYR A 231 9.68 6.62 9.17
C TYR A 231 10.24 5.50 10.06
N PHE A 232 11.40 4.92 9.71
CA PHE A 232 12.16 4.04 10.57
C PHE A 232 13.37 4.73 11.23
N GLU A 233 13.31 6.08 11.34
CA GLU A 233 14.22 6.89 12.15
C GLU A 233 15.70 6.75 11.76
N HIS A 234 16.02 6.42 10.49
CA HIS A 234 17.36 6.08 10.02
C HIS A 234 18.04 4.95 10.82
N ASN A 235 17.28 4.15 11.53
CA ASN A 235 17.79 3.09 12.41
C ASN A 235 17.46 1.71 11.86
N ILE A 236 17.91 1.40 10.64
CA ILE A 236 17.55 0.16 9.93
C ILE A 236 18.66 -0.89 9.91
N GLU A 237 19.86 -0.58 10.44
CA GLU A 237 21.05 -1.39 10.19
C GLU A 237 20.98 -2.83 10.71
N ASP A 238 20.39 -3.06 11.87
CA ASP A 238 20.20 -4.38 12.46
C ASP A 238 18.71 -4.78 12.47
N GLY A 239 17.91 -4.15 11.60
CA GLY A 239 16.47 -4.31 11.57
C GLY A 239 16.00 -5.66 11.08
N ILE A 240 14.95 -6.20 11.71
CA ILE A 240 14.08 -7.28 11.23
C ILE A 240 12.70 -6.69 11.01
N PHE A 241 12.17 -6.85 9.79
CA PHE A 241 11.01 -6.13 9.30
C PHE A 241 9.82 -7.05 9.11
N TRP A 242 8.62 -6.58 9.47
CA TRP A 242 7.39 -7.33 9.29
C TRP A 242 6.19 -6.43 9.01
N THR A 243 5.22 -6.95 8.26
CA THR A 243 3.91 -6.35 8.09
C THR A 243 2.84 -7.43 7.96
N PRO A 244 1.65 -7.28 8.56
CA PRO A 244 0.51 -8.16 8.32
C PRO A 244 -0.20 -7.86 6.99
N ALA A 245 0.15 -6.77 6.30
CA ALA A 245 -0.51 -6.38 5.06
C ALA A 245 -0.26 -7.41 3.95
N ASP A 246 -1.29 -7.65 3.13
CA ASP A 246 -1.21 -8.57 1.98
C ASP A 246 -0.15 -8.10 0.97
N TRP A 247 0.75 -9.00 0.57
CA TRP A 247 1.81 -8.74 -0.41
C TRP A 247 1.29 -8.52 -1.86
N ALA A 248 0.01 -8.33 -2.01
CA ALA A 248 -0.61 -7.84 -3.24
C ALA A 248 -0.69 -6.30 -3.31
N TRP A 249 -0.42 -5.61 -2.20
CA TRP A 249 -0.53 -4.15 -2.12
C TRP A 249 0.84 -3.50 -2.09
N ILE A 250 0.92 -2.30 -2.71
CA ILE A 250 2.15 -1.51 -2.68
C ILE A 250 2.59 -1.18 -1.25
N GLY A 251 1.65 -0.96 -0.34
CA GLY A 251 1.93 -0.70 1.08
C GLY A 251 2.67 -1.83 1.79
N ALA A 252 2.54 -3.08 1.35
CA ALA A 252 3.35 -4.18 1.90
C ALA A 252 4.69 -4.31 1.18
N LEU A 253 4.66 -4.36 -0.15
CA LEU A 253 5.85 -4.59 -0.98
C LEU A 253 6.76 -3.36 -1.01
N GLY A 254 6.20 -2.17 -1.27
CA GLY A 254 6.92 -0.92 -1.43
C GLY A 254 7.24 -0.22 -0.12
N ASP A 255 6.31 -0.24 0.86
CA ASP A 255 6.55 0.48 2.10
C ASP A 255 7.38 -0.35 3.10
N LEU A 256 7.62 -1.65 2.85
CA LEU A 256 8.44 -2.44 3.77
C LEU A 256 9.34 -3.48 3.09
N VAL A 257 8.80 -4.45 2.31
CA VAL A 257 9.54 -5.64 1.89
C VAL A 257 10.73 -5.31 1.00
N PHE A 258 10.49 -4.61 -0.11
CA PHE A 258 11.56 -4.34 -1.08
C PHE A 258 12.55 -3.26 -0.63
N PRO A 259 12.18 -2.18 0.06
CA PRO A 259 13.16 -1.30 0.69
C PRO A 259 14.03 -2.00 1.72
N ALA A 260 13.48 -2.87 2.58
CA ALA A 260 14.28 -3.66 3.50
C ALA A 260 15.32 -4.50 2.74
N TRP A 261 14.93 -5.15 1.65
CA TRP A 261 15.85 -5.94 0.83
C TRP A 261 16.85 -5.08 0.03
N HIS A 262 16.45 -3.89 -0.42
CA HIS A 262 17.41 -2.93 -1.01
C HIS A 262 18.59 -2.68 -0.07
N TYR A 263 18.30 -2.52 1.21
CA TYR A 263 19.32 -2.33 2.26
C TYR A 263 19.91 -3.64 2.81
N GLY A 264 19.54 -4.81 2.27
CA GLY A 264 20.04 -6.12 2.68
C GLY A 264 19.55 -6.54 4.07
N ARG A 265 18.31 -6.21 4.41
CA ARG A 265 17.68 -6.49 5.71
C ARG A 265 16.62 -7.58 5.60
N PRO A 266 16.52 -8.51 6.58
CA PRO A 266 15.55 -9.59 6.54
C PRO A 266 14.12 -9.09 6.79
N VAL A 267 13.17 -9.77 6.13
CA VAL A 267 11.74 -9.61 6.39
C VAL A 267 11.16 -10.90 6.95
N VAL A 268 10.02 -10.78 7.65
CA VAL A 268 9.23 -11.93 8.10
C VAL A 268 8.01 -12.06 7.20
N GLY A 269 7.72 -13.27 6.72
CA GLY A 269 6.51 -13.63 5.98
C GLY A 269 5.67 -14.61 6.76
N HIS A 270 4.36 -14.38 6.84
CA HIS A 270 3.40 -15.28 7.46
C HIS A 270 2.02 -15.15 6.82
N PRO A 271 1.44 -16.22 6.25
CA PRO A 271 0.14 -16.19 5.59
C PRO A 271 -0.99 -16.19 6.63
N MET A 272 -1.28 -15.03 7.23
CA MET A 272 -2.36 -14.89 8.22
C MET A 272 -3.74 -15.02 7.57
N GLU A 273 -4.62 -15.86 8.16
CA GLU A 273 -6.06 -15.90 7.84
C GLU A 273 -6.81 -14.91 8.74
N GLY A 274 -6.76 -13.62 8.39
CA GLY A 274 -7.26 -12.53 9.21
C GLY A 274 -6.26 -12.10 10.28
N PHE A 275 -6.37 -10.85 10.73
CA PHE A 275 -5.45 -10.29 11.71
C PHE A 275 -5.86 -10.69 13.14
N ASN A 276 -4.94 -11.34 13.85
CA ASN A 276 -5.09 -11.65 15.28
C ASN A 276 -3.99 -10.93 16.07
N PRO A 277 -4.34 -10.05 17.03
CA PRO A 277 -3.34 -9.27 17.76
C PRO A 277 -2.40 -10.11 18.63
N HIS A 278 -2.85 -11.24 19.17
CA HIS A 278 -1.99 -12.14 19.95
C HIS A 278 -0.97 -12.85 19.05
N THR A 279 -1.42 -13.40 17.93
CA THR A 279 -0.53 -14.02 16.93
C THR A 279 0.48 -13.01 16.38
N ALA A 280 0.07 -11.74 16.19
CA ALA A 280 0.96 -10.68 15.75
C ALA A 280 2.07 -10.40 16.79
N PHE A 281 1.74 -10.32 18.08
CA PHE A 281 2.74 -10.14 19.13
C PHE A 281 3.65 -11.37 19.30
N GLU A 282 3.10 -12.59 19.23
CA GLU A 282 3.87 -13.84 19.26
C GLU A 282 4.89 -13.90 18.11
N LEU A 283 4.48 -13.51 16.90
CA LEU A 283 5.36 -13.44 15.75
C LEU A 283 6.46 -12.38 15.93
N MET A 284 6.10 -11.20 16.43
CA MET A 284 7.08 -10.13 16.71
C MET A 284 8.11 -10.55 17.77
N GLU A 285 7.70 -11.29 18.79
CA GLU A 285 8.57 -11.86 19.80
C GLU A 285 9.47 -12.95 19.21
N GLU A 286 8.88 -13.95 18.51
CA GLU A 286 9.60 -15.11 17.96
C GLU A 286 10.74 -14.72 17.03
N PHE A 287 10.48 -13.73 16.15
CA PHE A 287 11.49 -13.28 15.18
C PHE A 287 12.24 -12.02 15.62
N ALA A 288 12.03 -11.54 16.84
CA ALA A 288 12.61 -10.31 17.35
C ALA A 288 12.41 -9.12 16.37
N VAL A 289 11.19 -8.96 15.86
CA VAL A 289 10.85 -7.89 14.91
C VAL A 289 11.11 -6.53 15.53
N THR A 290 11.87 -5.71 14.82
CA THR A 290 12.25 -4.37 15.27
C THR A 290 11.44 -3.26 14.62
N HIS A 291 11.00 -3.49 13.38
CA HIS A 291 10.31 -2.49 12.57
C HIS A 291 9.09 -3.10 11.89
N THR A 292 7.97 -2.39 11.91
CA THR A 292 6.75 -2.91 11.30
C THR A 292 5.95 -1.81 10.60
N PHE A 293 5.35 -2.16 9.44
CA PHE A 293 4.29 -1.39 8.83
C PHE A 293 2.94 -1.99 9.26
N LEU A 294 2.12 -1.19 9.92
CA LEU A 294 0.79 -1.58 10.40
C LEU A 294 -0.26 -0.61 9.88
N PRO A 295 -1.24 -1.06 9.10
CA PRO A 295 -2.42 -0.23 8.84
C PRO A 295 -3.07 0.23 10.15
N PRO A 296 -3.66 1.43 10.23
CA PRO A 296 -4.26 1.93 11.49
C PRO A 296 -5.28 0.97 12.12
N THR A 297 -6.02 0.23 11.30
CA THR A 297 -6.95 -0.81 11.78
C THR A 297 -6.21 -1.93 12.55
N ALA A 298 -5.06 -2.38 12.06
CA ALA A 298 -4.25 -3.39 12.75
C ALA A 298 -3.70 -2.83 14.07
N VAL A 299 -3.27 -1.56 14.11
CA VAL A 299 -2.82 -0.91 15.35
C VAL A 299 -3.95 -0.87 16.37
N ARG A 300 -5.17 -0.46 15.98
CA ARG A 300 -6.35 -0.44 16.87
C ARG A 300 -6.67 -1.84 17.42
N MET A 301 -6.48 -2.89 16.63
CA MET A 301 -6.65 -4.26 17.11
C MET A 301 -5.56 -4.65 18.11
N LEU A 302 -4.30 -4.25 17.92
CA LEU A 302 -3.23 -4.45 18.89
C LEU A 302 -3.51 -3.74 20.22
N MET A 303 -4.15 -2.57 20.20
CA MET A 303 -4.55 -1.81 21.38
C MET A 303 -5.53 -2.58 22.30
N SER A 304 -6.22 -3.59 21.78
CA SER A 304 -7.10 -4.46 22.58
C SER A 304 -6.33 -5.38 23.56
N VAL A 305 -5.02 -5.56 23.35
CA VAL A 305 -4.19 -6.38 24.23
C VAL A 305 -3.65 -5.52 25.38
N ASP A 306 -4.13 -5.78 26.57
CA ASP A 306 -3.69 -5.07 27.78
C ASP A 306 -2.24 -5.39 28.12
N GLN A 307 -1.42 -4.34 28.31
CA GLN A 307 -0.01 -4.40 28.71
C GLN A 307 0.82 -5.42 27.90
N PRO A 308 0.93 -5.27 26.57
CA PRO A 308 1.59 -6.25 25.72
C PRO A 308 3.05 -6.51 26.10
N THR A 309 3.80 -5.48 26.52
CA THR A 309 5.20 -5.60 26.96
C THR A 309 5.40 -6.37 28.26
N ASN A 310 4.35 -6.65 29.02
CA ASN A 310 4.38 -7.56 30.16
C ASN A 310 4.14 -9.02 29.77
N LYS A 311 3.61 -9.25 28.56
CA LYS A 311 3.23 -10.57 28.05
C LYS A 311 4.20 -11.10 27.01
N TYR A 312 4.83 -10.21 26.25
CA TYR A 312 5.72 -10.52 25.14
C TYR A 312 7.03 -9.77 25.26
N ASP A 313 8.14 -10.42 24.95
CA ASP A 313 9.49 -9.81 24.90
C ASP A 313 9.72 -9.14 23.54
N LEU A 314 9.23 -7.90 23.40
CA LEU A 314 9.23 -7.18 22.13
C LEU A 314 10.54 -6.43 21.91
N ALA A 315 11.17 -6.66 20.74
CA ALA A 315 12.34 -5.90 20.28
C ALA A 315 11.96 -4.65 19.45
N LEU A 316 10.68 -4.28 19.41
CA LEU A 316 10.11 -3.27 18.53
C LEU A 316 10.70 -1.88 18.81
N GLN A 317 11.15 -1.19 17.75
CA GLN A 317 11.80 0.12 17.79
C GLN A 317 10.97 1.19 17.08
N ALA A 318 10.36 0.87 15.93
CA ALA A 318 9.52 1.79 15.21
C ALA A 318 8.35 1.09 14.51
N ILE A 319 7.22 1.78 14.47
CA ILE A 319 6.03 1.44 13.70
C ILE A 319 5.83 2.55 12.68
N CYS A 320 5.64 2.19 11.41
CA CYS A 320 5.05 3.12 10.46
C CYS A 320 3.60 2.72 10.16
N SER A 321 2.76 3.71 9.89
CA SER A 321 1.35 3.51 9.60
C SER A 321 0.88 4.52 8.57
N GLY A 322 -0.01 4.10 7.71
CA GLY A 322 -0.53 4.96 6.64
C GLY A 322 -1.76 4.42 5.96
N GLY A 323 -2.25 5.19 4.99
CA GLY A 323 -3.49 4.89 4.30
C GLY A 323 -4.74 5.46 4.97
N GLU A 324 -4.67 5.77 6.27
CA GLU A 324 -5.62 6.57 7.05
C GLU A 324 -4.82 7.38 8.06
N PRO A 325 -5.32 8.54 8.53
CA PRO A 325 -4.61 9.34 9.52
C PRO A 325 -4.46 8.64 10.86
N LEU A 326 -3.32 8.85 11.50
CA LEU A 326 -3.08 8.42 12.86
C LEU A 326 -3.82 9.31 13.86
N THR A 327 -4.55 8.67 14.77
CA THR A 327 -5.21 9.36 15.88
C THR A 327 -4.28 9.54 17.07
N GLN A 328 -4.55 10.53 17.90
CA GLN A 328 -3.78 10.77 19.14
C GLN A 328 -3.78 9.55 20.08
N ASP A 329 -4.85 8.76 20.06
CA ASP A 329 -4.98 7.56 20.91
C ASP A 329 -3.94 6.50 20.56
N ILE A 330 -3.62 6.32 19.26
CA ILE A 330 -2.59 5.40 18.81
C ILE A 330 -1.21 5.85 19.34
N LEU A 331 -0.90 7.14 19.24
CA LEU A 331 0.36 7.69 19.74
C LEU A 331 0.48 7.52 21.26
N ASN A 332 -0.57 7.85 22.00
CA ASN A 332 -0.61 7.68 23.47
C ASN A 332 -0.48 6.20 23.88
N TRP A 333 -1.08 5.29 23.11
CA TRP A 333 -0.96 3.87 23.36
C TRP A 333 0.48 3.38 23.14
N ALA A 334 1.13 3.77 22.06
CA ALA A 334 2.52 3.40 21.79
C ALA A 334 3.46 3.89 22.90
N ASP A 335 3.29 5.12 23.37
CA ASP A 335 4.08 5.67 24.46
C ASP A 335 3.92 4.87 25.76
N THR A 336 2.68 4.46 26.08
CA THR A 336 2.38 3.84 27.38
C THR A 336 2.47 2.32 27.37
N ALA A 337 2.07 1.66 26.28
CA ALA A 337 1.96 0.20 26.19
C ALA A 337 3.16 -0.45 25.51
N LEU A 338 3.89 0.27 24.65
CA LEU A 338 5.05 -0.23 23.89
C LEU A 338 6.39 0.40 24.32
N ASN A 339 6.48 1.01 25.50
CA ASN A 339 7.72 1.59 26.02
C ASN A 339 8.32 2.69 25.12
N ASN A 340 7.50 3.62 24.65
CA ASN A 340 7.86 4.74 23.77
C ASN A 340 8.42 4.31 22.41
N VAL A 341 7.83 3.30 21.79
CA VAL A 341 8.09 2.98 20.37
C VAL A 341 7.62 4.12 19.48
N ASN A 342 8.47 4.58 18.57
CA ASN A 342 8.11 5.62 17.61
C ASN A 342 7.03 5.13 16.65
N VAL A 343 5.94 5.92 16.50
CA VAL A 343 4.89 5.67 15.51
C VAL A 343 4.88 6.82 14.52
N ASN A 344 5.29 6.55 13.29
CA ASN A 344 5.37 7.54 12.22
C ASN A 344 4.27 7.33 11.19
N GLU A 345 3.59 8.42 10.84
CA GLU A 345 2.62 8.45 9.76
C GLU A 345 3.35 8.58 8.42
N LEU A 346 2.84 7.88 7.42
CA LEU A 346 3.25 8.01 6.03
C LEU A 346 2.04 8.28 5.13
N TYR A 347 2.26 9.03 4.06
CA TYR A 347 1.29 9.30 3.02
C TYR A 347 1.91 9.10 1.65
N GLY A 348 1.17 8.45 0.79
CA GLY A 348 1.48 8.24 -0.61
C GLY A 348 0.34 7.61 -1.35
N GLN A 349 0.57 7.29 -2.59
CA GLN A 349 -0.38 6.56 -3.43
C GLN A 349 0.36 5.66 -4.41
N THR A 350 -0.35 4.70 -4.96
CA THR A 350 0.25 3.75 -5.91
C THR A 350 0.95 4.46 -7.06
N GLU A 351 0.41 5.56 -7.54
CA GLU A 351 0.91 6.33 -8.67
C GLU A 351 2.23 7.11 -8.39
N ALA A 352 2.50 7.42 -7.13
CA ALA A 352 3.59 8.34 -6.80
C ALA A 352 4.44 7.92 -5.59
N ASN A 353 4.36 6.65 -5.21
CA ASN A 353 5.07 6.11 -4.05
C ASN A 353 4.74 6.83 -2.74
N LEU A 354 5.73 7.04 -1.88
CA LEU A 354 5.58 7.71 -0.59
C LEU A 354 6.06 9.15 -0.67
N LEU A 355 5.15 10.08 -0.50
CA LEU A 355 5.35 11.51 -0.74
C LEU A 355 5.60 12.33 0.51
N VAL A 356 5.01 11.91 1.64
CA VAL A 356 5.07 12.64 2.91
C VAL A 356 5.23 11.62 4.04
N ALA A 357 6.10 11.91 5.00
CA ALA A 357 6.27 11.06 6.16
C ALA A 357 6.67 11.85 7.41
N ASN A 358 6.41 11.28 8.58
CA ASN A 358 6.99 11.72 9.82
C ASN A 358 8.37 11.06 10.05
N CYS A 359 9.23 11.75 10.80
CA CYS A 359 10.55 11.28 11.22
C CYS A 359 10.96 12.04 12.49
N SER A 360 10.86 11.40 13.63
CA SER A 360 11.18 12.04 14.93
C SER A 360 12.67 12.40 15.06
N HIS A 361 13.52 11.68 14.33
CA HIS A 361 14.96 11.97 14.28
C HIS A 361 15.26 13.35 13.67
N TRP A 362 14.47 13.79 12.67
CA TRP A 362 14.71 15.05 11.98
C TRP A 362 13.87 16.22 12.50
N PHE A 363 12.65 15.96 12.93
CA PHE A 363 11.72 17.02 13.38
C PHE A 363 10.64 16.44 14.30
N GLN A 364 10.10 17.29 15.16
CA GLN A 364 9.02 16.88 16.06
C GLN A 364 7.74 16.59 15.26
N PRO A 365 7.21 15.36 15.22
CA PRO A 365 5.92 15.08 14.59
C PRO A 365 4.79 15.90 15.20
N LYS A 366 3.90 16.41 14.35
CA LYS A 366 2.69 17.12 14.79
C LYS A 366 1.50 16.15 14.65
N PRO A 367 0.81 15.82 15.74
CA PRO A 367 -0.35 14.92 15.69
C PRO A 367 -1.41 15.38 14.70
N GLY A 368 -1.89 14.48 13.84
CA GLY A 368 -2.84 14.77 12.77
C GLY A 368 -2.24 15.34 11.48
N SER A 369 -0.93 15.64 11.46
CA SER A 369 -0.19 15.96 10.24
C SER A 369 0.42 14.70 9.64
N MET A 370 0.39 14.58 8.31
CA MET A 370 1.08 13.51 7.59
C MET A 370 2.61 13.61 7.67
N GLY A 371 3.16 14.74 8.17
CA GLY A 371 4.59 15.01 8.26
C GLY A 371 5.07 15.98 7.18
N LYS A 372 6.29 15.77 6.68
CA LYS A 372 6.93 16.63 5.68
C LYS A 372 7.27 15.84 4.41
N PRO A 373 7.43 16.54 3.25
CA PRO A 373 7.78 15.89 1.99
C PRO A 373 9.02 15.00 2.08
N VAL A 374 8.94 13.83 1.47
CA VAL A 374 10.05 12.88 1.38
C VAL A 374 11.15 13.41 0.45
N PRO A 375 12.44 13.27 0.78
CA PRO A 375 13.53 13.60 -0.15
C PRO A 375 13.39 12.85 -1.48
N GLY A 376 13.62 13.55 -2.59
CA GLY A 376 13.49 13.01 -3.95
C GLY A 376 12.18 13.40 -4.64
N HIS A 377 11.16 13.77 -3.87
CA HIS A 377 9.87 14.21 -4.41
C HIS A 377 9.65 15.72 -4.20
N GLU A 378 9.31 16.44 -5.25
CA GLU A 378 8.84 17.81 -5.12
C GLU A 378 7.32 17.83 -4.94
N VAL A 379 6.87 17.95 -3.69
CA VAL A 379 5.46 17.97 -3.30
C VAL A 379 5.02 19.40 -3.01
N LYS A 380 3.93 19.83 -3.64
CA LYS A 380 3.31 21.15 -3.46
C LYS A 380 1.80 21.03 -3.25
N ILE A 381 1.19 22.13 -2.88
CA ILE A 381 -0.26 22.29 -2.86
C ILE A 381 -0.65 23.27 -3.96
N ALA A 382 -1.65 22.92 -4.76
CA ALA A 382 -2.06 23.70 -5.92
C ALA A 382 -3.57 23.89 -6.00
N ASP A 383 -3.98 25.03 -6.50
CA ASP A 383 -5.33 25.23 -7.04
C ASP A 383 -5.32 24.74 -8.50
N VAL A 384 -5.97 23.62 -8.74
CA VAL A 384 -5.98 22.96 -10.06
C VAL A 384 -6.86 23.68 -11.07
N ASP A 385 -7.84 24.47 -10.61
CA ASP A 385 -8.73 25.24 -11.47
C ASP A 385 -8.00 26.46 -12.06
N THR A 386 -7.22 27.14 -11.23
CA THR A 386 -6.40 28.30 -11.65
C THR A 386 -5.01 27.91 -12.16
N ARG A 387 -4.62 26.62 -11.99
CA ARG A 387 -3.30 26.09 -12.34
C ARG A 387 -2.15 26.87 -11.70
N SER A 388 -2.27 27.10 -10.39
CA SER A 388 -1.27 27.84 -9.62
C SER A 388 -0.99 27.17 -8.28
N LEU A 389 0.25 27.31 -7.81
CA LEU A 389 0.58 26.89 -6.44
C LEU A 389 -0.11 27.84 -5.46
N VAL A 390 -0.57 27.31 -4.33
CA VAL A 390 -1.19 28.09 -3.26
C VAL A 390 -0.17 28.54 -2.22
N GLU A 391 -0.52 29.57 -1.47
CA GLU A 391 0.29 30.09 -0.36
C GLU A 391 0.19 29.16 0.88
N THR A 392 1.01 29.45 1.87
CA THR A 392 1.00 28.74 3.17
C THR A 392 -0.38 28.86 3.83
N ASP A 393 -0.86 27.76 4.42
CA ASP A 393 -2.17 27.58 5.03
C ASP A 393 -3.39 27.65 4.10
N GLU A 394 -3.20 27.89 2.82
CA GLU A 394 -4.28 27.76 1.84
C GLU A 394 -4.52 26.29 1.48
N ILE A 395 -5.78 25.96 1.21
CA ILE A 395 -6.22 24.62 0.85
C ILE A 395 -6.14 24.45 -0.67
N GLY A 396 -5.59 23.31 -1.11
CA GLY A 396 -5.50 22.92 -2.50
C GLY A 396 -5.25 21.42 -2.65
N GLU A 397 -5.10 20.98 -3.88
CA GLU A 397 -4.76 19.59 -4.20
C GLU A 397 -3.25 19.37 -4.03
N ILE A 398 -2.86 18.23 -3.44
CA ILE A 398 -1.48 17.79 -3.43
C ILE A 398 -1.07 17.46 -4.87
N VAL A 399 0.01 18.08 -5.32
CA VAL A 399 0.62 17.78 -6.61
C VAL A 399 2.09 17.41 -6.44
N VAL A 400 2.55 16.51 -7.29
CA VAL A 400 3.94 16.03 -7.30
C VAL A 400 4.54 16.30 -8.66
N ARG A 401 5.73 16.93 -8.70
CA ARG A 401 6.41 17.20 -9.95
C ARG A 401 6.84 15.91 -10.63
N ARG A 402 6.47 15.75 -11.90
CA ARG A 402 6.87 14.59 -12.72
C ARG A 402 8.24 14.78 -13.36
N ASP A 403 8.54 16.02 -13.74
CA ASP A 403 9.80 16.34 -14.36
C ASP A 403 10.97 16.05 -13.39
N ASP A 404 11.95 15.29 -13.81
CA ASP A 404 13.13 14.87 -13.02
C ASP A 404 12.82 13.93 -11.82
N ASP A 405 11.63 13.37 -11.74
CA ASP A 405 11.27 12.34 -10.74
C ASP A 405 11.01 10.98 -11.43
N PRO A 406 12.04 10.13 -11.56
CA PRO A 406 11.97 8.92 -12.36
C PRO A 406 11.10 7.82 -11.75
N VAL A 407 10.83 7.88 -10.44
CA VAL A 407 10.16 6.80 -9.71
C VAL A 407 8.63 6.94 -9.63
N ILE A 408 8.07 8.03 -10.19
CA ILE A 408 6.61 8.19 -10.37
C ILE A 408 6.13 7.23 -11.46
N PHE A 409 4.89 6.76 -11.35
CA PHE A 409 4.30 5.82 -12.33
C PHE A 409 4.44 6.31 -13.78
N GLU A 410 4.60 5.37 -14.71
CA GLU A 410 4.70 5.70 -16.14
C GLU A 410 3.36 6.14 -16.69
N GLU A 411 2.37 5.26 -16.61
CA GLU A 411 1.03 5.50 -17.13
C GLU A 411 -0.03 4.60 -16.46
N TYR A 412 -1.28 4.90 -16.68
CA TYR A 412 -2.36 3.94 -16.45
C TYR A 412 -2.44 2.97 -17.63
N TRP A 413 -2.29 1.69 -17.34
CA TRP A 413 -2.29 0.62 -18.33
C TRP A 413 -3.57 0.63 -19.17
N ASN A 414 -3.44 0.61 -20.50
CA ASN A 414 -4.55 0.70 -21.45
C ASN A 414 -5.48 1.91 -21.30
N ALA A 415 -5.10 2.95 -20.55
CA ALA A 415 -5.94 4.12 -20.26
C ALA A 415 -5.16 5.45 -20.36
N PRO A 416 -4.62 5.78 -21.56
CA PRO A 416 -3.80 6.99 -21.74
C PRO A 416 -4.56 8.29 -21.42
N GLU A 417 -5.88 8.31 -21.64
CA GLU A 417 -6.72 9.46 -21.27
C GLU A 417 -6.72 9.72 -19.77
N LYS A 418 -6.74 8.66 -18.94
CA LYS A 418 -6.67 8.80 -17.48
C LYS A 418 -5.29 9.28 -17.03
N THR A 419 -4.23 8.92 -17.74
CA THR A 419 -2.87 9.42 -17.47
C THR A 419 -2.79 10.93 -17.74
N VAL A 420 -3.38 11.38 -18.84
CA VAL A 420 -3.47 12.83 -19.16
C VAL A 420 -4.29 13.56 -18.10
N ASP A 421 -5.44 13.03 -17.69
CA ASP A 421 -6.32 13.63 -16.67
C ASP A 421 -5.65 13.73 -15.28
N ALA A 422 -4.75 12.80 -14.98
CA ALA A 422 -3.96 12.81 -13.75
C ALA A 422 -2.73 13.73 -13.82
N THR A 423 -2.53 14.46 -14.90
CA THR A 423 -1.39 15.36 -15.09
C THR A 423 -1.88 16.79 -15.32
N ILE A 424 -1.19 17.75 -14.74
CA ILE A 424 -1.47 19.19 -14.91
C ILE A 424 -0.16 19.94 -15.17
N GLU A 425 -0.21 20.95 -16.05
CA GLU A 425 0.89 21.88 -16.25
C GLU A 425 0.73 23.10 -15.34
N ILE A 426 1.74 23.40 -14.52
CA ILE A 426 1.80 24.61 -13.68
C ILE A 426 3.15 25.27 -13.95
N ASN A 427 3.15 26.52 -14.39
CA ASN A 427 4.34 27.31 -14.71
C ASN A 427 5.30 26.68 -15.74
N GLY A 428 4.80 25.82 -16.63
CA GLY A 428 5.59 25.13 -17.66
C GLY A 428 6.21 23.81 -17.20
N GLU A 429 5.91 23.34 -15.99
CA GLU A 429 6.33 22.07 -15.42
C GLU A 429 5.14 21.09 -15.36
N GLN A 430 5.41 19.77 -15.49
CA GLN A 430 4.41 18.73 -15.41
C GLN A 430 4.27 18.20 -13.98
N TRP A 431 3.04 18.19 -13.49
CA TRP A 431 2.70 17.74 -12.14
C TRP A 431 1.68 16.62 -12.16
N HIS A 432 1.93 15.57 -11.38
CA HIS A 432 0.93 14.55 -11.10
C HIS A 432 -0.06 15.07 -10.06
N ARG A 433 -1.34 14.88 -10.35
CA ARG A 433 -2.47 15.21 -9.46
C ARG A 433 -2.80 14.01 -8.60
N THR A 434 -2.73 14.18 -7.29
CA THR A 434 -3.04 13.08 -6.37
C THR A 434 -4.55 12.87 -6.16
N GLY A 435 -5.36 13.90 -6.43
CA GLY A 435 -6.77 13.92 -6.06
C GLY A 435 -7.01 14.10 -4.55
N ASP A 436 -5.96 14.31 -3.76
CA ASP A 436 -6.03 14.53 -2.33
C ASP A 436 -5.88 16.01 -1.99
N ILE A 437 -6.81 16.54 -1.20
CA ILE A 437 -6.85 17.94 -0.77
C ILE A 437 -6.12 18.08 0.56
N ALA A 438 -5.26 19.08 0.64
CA ALA A 438 -4.44 19.34 1.81
C ALA A 438 -4.11 20.84 1.97
N ARG A 439 -3.47 21.19 3.06
CA ARG A 439 -2.78 22.46 3.26
C ARG A 439 -1.38 22.23 3.80
N ARG A 440 -0.49 23.19 3.61
CA ARG A 440 0.86 23.17 4.18
C ARG A 440 1.01 24.33 5.17
N ASP A 441 1.43 24.04 6.41
CA ASP A 441 1.65 25.07 7.42
C ASP A 441 3.01 25.79 7.27
N GLU A 442 3.24 26.84 8.08
CA GLU A 442 4.47 27.65 8.06
C GLU A 442 5.74 26.84 8.35
N ASP A 443 5.63 25.75 9.10
CA ASP A 443 6.76 24.86 9.42
C ASP A 443 7.00 23.79 8.34
N GLY A 444 6.16 23.75 7.29
CA GLY A 444 6.26 22.86 6.15
C GLY A 444 5.58 21.50 6.33
N TYR A 445 4.78 21.30 7.38
CA TYR A 445 3.97 20.10 7.55
C TYR A 445 2.77 20.12 6.62
N ILE A 446 2.41 18.94 6.11
CA ILE A 446 1.24 18.77 5.24
C ILE A 446 0.11 18.14 6.05
N TRP A 447 -1.07 18.74 5.94
CA TRP A 447 -2.27 18.36 6.65
C TRP A 447 -3.33 17.92 5.63
N PHE A 448 -3.72 16.65 5.70
CA PHE A 448 -4.76 16.10 4.85
C PHE A 448 -6.13 16.70 5.23
N VAL A 449 -6.90 17.10 4.24
CA VAL A 449 -8.26 17.63 4.41
C VAL A 449 -9.29 16.61 3.94
N SER A 450 -9.23 16.20 2.67
CA SER A 450 -10.18 15.23 2.10
C SER A 450 -9.68 14.68 0.76
N ARG A 451 -10.44 13.74 0.20
CA ARG A 451 -10.36 13.44 -1.23
C ARG A 451 -11.10 14.50 -2.02
N ASN A 452 -10.63 14.82 -3.22
CA ASN A 452 -11.31 15.78 -4.10
C ASN A 452 -12.69 15.26 -4.55
N ASP A 453 -12.79 13.96 -4.78
CA ASP A 453 -14.03 13.26 -5.18
C ASP A 453 -15.00 12.99 -4.01
N ASP A 454 -14.55 13.14 -2.77
CA ASP A 454 -15.37 13.01 -1.56
C ASP A 454 -15.92 14.37 -1.06
N LEU A 455 -15.40 15.51 -1.57
CA LEU A 455 -15.85 16.83 -1.12
C LEU A 455 -17.35 17.03 -1.34
N ILE A 456 -18.08 17.38 -0.29
CA ILE A 456 -19.51 17.68 -0.34
C ILE A 456 -19.71 19.15 -0.70
N ILE A 457 -20.42 19.40 -1.80
CA ILE A 457 -20.70 20.78 -2.23
C ILE A 457 -22.12 21.17 -1.80
N THR A 458 -22.23 21.76 -0.62
CA THR A 458 -23.52 22.18 -0.06
C THR A 458 -23.67 23.70 -0.05
N SER A 459 -24.68 24.21 -0.76
CA SER A 459 -24.98 25.67 -0.85
C SER A 459 -23.77 26.52 -1.28
N GLY A 460 -22.85 25.95 -2.09
CA GLY A 460 -21.62 26.62 -2.54
C GLY A 460 -20.43 26.50 -1.58
N TYR A 461 -20.62 25.89 -0.41
CA TYR A 461 -19.52 25.56 0.51
C TYR A 461 -18.94 24.18 0.19
N ARG A 462 -17.62 24.06 0.29
CA ARG A 462 -16.90 22.77 0.21
C ARG A 462 -16.71 22.25 1.62
N VAL A 463 -17.27 21.08 1.92
CA VAL A 463 -17.20 20.45 3.23
C VAL A 463 -16.45 19.12 3.09
N ALA A 464 -15.43 18.95 3.89
CA ALA A 464 -14.68 17.72 3.97
C ALA A 464 -15.45 16.69 4.84
N PRO A 465 -15.86 15.53 4.30
CA PRO A 465 -16.57 14.51 5.09
C PRO A 465 -15.85 14.15 6.38
N ARG A 466 -14.52 14.10 6.33
CA ARG A 466 -13.66 13.71 7.44
C ARG A 466 -13.79 14.65 8.64
N GLU A 467 -13.84 15.96 8.43
CA GLU A 467 -14.00 16.92 9.53
C GLU A 467 -15.28 16.65 10.32
N VAL A 468 -16.35 16.32 9.61
CA VAL A 468 -17.63 15.96 10.20
C VAL A 468 -17.55 14.59 10.91
N GLU A 469 -16.89 13.61 10.29
CA GLU A 469 -16.67 12.27 10.85
C GLU A 469 -15.88 12.32 12.16
N GLU A 470 -14.79 13.08 12.21
CA GLU A 470 -13.93 13.24 13.39
C GLU A 470 -14.69 13.81 14.60
N ILE A 471 -15.62 14.72 14.36
CA ILE A 471 -16.46 15.25 15.43
C ILE A 471 -17.51 14.23 15.88
N ILE A 472 -18.15 13.53 14.94
CA ILE A 472 -19.16 12.53 15.26
C ILE A 472 -18.55 11.37 16.05
N LEU A 473 -17.32 10.95 15.73
CA LEU A 473 -16.58 9.90 16.44
C LEU A 473 -16.25 10.24 17.91
N GLN A 474 -16.34 11.51 18.31
CA GLN A 474 -16.19 11.89 19.72
C GLN A 474 -17.40 11.51 20.61
N HIS A 475 -18.52 11.13 19.97
CA HIS A 475 -19.69 10.69 20.72
C HIS A 475 -19.52 9.24 21.21
N ASN A 476 -19.71 9.00 22.53
CA ASN A 476 -19.44 7.70 23.16
C ASN A 476 -20.24 6.52 22.56
N ASP A 477 -21.42 6.80 22.00
CA ASP A 477 -22.32 5.79 21.44
C ASP A 477 -22.02 5.49 19.97
N VAL A 478 -21.00 6.12 19.37
CA VAL A 478 -20.62 5.94 17.96
C VAL A 478 -19.38 5.06 17.87
N ALA A 479 -19.51 3.92 17.18
CA ALA A 479 -18.40 3.01 16.89
C ALA A 479 -17.69 3.42 15.59
N GLN A 480 -18.45 3.73 14.53
CA GLN A 480 -17.92 4.16 13.24
C GLN A 480 -18.91 5.12 12.55
N VAL A 481 -18.38 5.92 11.63
CA VAL A 481 -19.22 6.84 10.83
C VAL A 481 -18.62 7.03 9.44
N GLY A 482 -19.49 7.10 8.45
CA GLY A 482 -19.14 7.52 7.10
C GLY A 482 -20.06 8.67 6.69
N VAL A 483 -19.47 9.75 6.19
CA VAL A 483 -20.18 10.95 5.77
C VAL A 483 -20.07 11.11 4.25
N THR A 484 -21.18 11.45 3.60
CA THR A 484 -21.22 11.72 2.15
C THR A 484 -22.23 12.82 1.82
N GLY A 485 -22.09 13.40 0.62
CA GLY A 485 -23.09 14.27 0.03
C GLY A 485 -24.23 13.48 -0.58
N VAL A 486 -25.47 13.88 -0.29
CA VAL A 486 -26.64 13.36 -1.00
C VAL A 486 -27.35 14.50 -1.71
N SER A 487 -27.83 14.25 -2.93
CA SER A 487 -28.44 15.28 -3.77
C SER A 487 -29.63 15.96 -3.09
N ASP A 488 -29.65 17.29 -3.11
CA ASP A 488 -30.74 18.14 -2.62
C ASP A 488 -31.13 19.18 -3.65
N LYS A 489 -32.44 19.34 -3.88
CA LYS A 489 -32.98 20.24 -4.92
C LYS A 489 -32.64 21.72 -4.70
N THR A 490 -32.38 22.11 -3.47
CA THR A 490 -32.17 23.52 -3.08
C THR A 490 -30.72 23.85 -2.86
N ARG A 491 -29.91 22.88 -2.37
CA ARG A 491 -28.57 23.09 -1.89
C ARG A 491 -27.48 22.46 -2.78
N GLY A 492 -27.89 21.75 -3.84
CA GLY A 492 -27.01 20.88 -4.61
C GLY A 492 -26.84 19.55 -3.89
N GLU A 493 -26.14 19.58 -2.77
CA GLU A 493 -26.00 18.44 -1.86
C GLU A 493 -26.33 18.84 -0.43
N ILE A 494 -26.71 17.86 0.40
CA ILE A 494 -26.74 17.96 1.86
C ILE A 494 -25.83 16.89 2.46
N ILE A 495 -25.31 17.17 3.63
CA ILE A 495 -24.46 16.26 4.39
C ILE A 495 -25.33 15.19 5.02
N LYS A 496 -25.02 13.91 4.74
CA LYS A 496 -25.64 12.72 5.37
C LYS A 496 -24.57 11.91 6.06
N ALA A 497 -24.82 11.57 7.33
CA ALA A 497 -23.97 10.71 8.14
C ALA A 497 -24.60 9.32 8.27
N PHE A 498 -23.84 8.27 7.95
CA PHE A 498 -24.16 6.89 8.21
C PHE A 498 -23.37 6.44 9.42
N VAL A 499 -24.06 6.03 10.49
CA VAL A 499 -23.44 5.81 11.79
C VAL A 499 -23.66 4.37 12.24
N GLU A 500 -22.56 3.70 12.56
CA GLU A 500 -22.55 2.41 13.25
C GLU A 500 -22.39 2.69 14.76
N LEU A 501 -23.32 2.18 15.56
CA LEU A 501 -23.33 2.43 17.00
C LEU A 501 -22.53 1.37 17.76
N THR A 502 -22.15 1.71 18.98
CA THR A 502 -21.59 0.73 19.93
C THR A 502 -22.68 -0.26 20.37
N ASP A 503 -22.28 -1.45 20.84
CA ASP A 503 -23.22 -2.55 21.20
C ASP A 503 -24.24 -2.16 22.29
N ASP A 504 -23.90 -1.18 23.14
CA ASP A 504 -24.73 -0.72 24.27
C ASP A 504 -25.64 0.46 23.89
N ALA A 505 -25.56 0.98 22.67
CA ALA A 505 -26.28 2.17 22.24
C ALA A 505 -27.58 1.86 21.47
N ASP A 506 -28.64 2.60 21.79
CA ASP A 506 -29.94 2.46 21.13
C ASP A 506 -30.17 3.54 20.08
N THR A 507 -30.75 3.13 18.94
CA THR A 507 -31.15 4.05 17.88
C THR A 507 -32.32 4.95 18.35
N SER A 508 -32.11 6.28 18.35
CA SER A 508 -33.13 7.24 18.75
C SER A 508 -33.04 8.56 18.00
N ASN A 509 -34.14 9.30 17.91
CA ASN A 509 -34.12 10.68 17.43
C ASN A 509 -33.39 11.63 18.39
N THR A 510 -33.30 11.30 19.67
CA THR A 510 -32.54 12.05 20.67
C THR A 510 -31.05 11.96 20.33
N LEU A 511 -30.52 10.76 20.12
CA LEU A 511 -29.13 10.53 19.72
C LEU A 511 -28.78 11.24 18.40
N LYS A 512 -29.67 11.21 17.39
CA LYS A 512 -29.47 11.98 16.14
C LYS A 512 -29.34 13.49 16.40
N ASN A 513 -30.10 14.02 17.34
CA ASN A 513 -30.01 15.44 17.70
C ASN A 513 -28.76 15.76 18.53
N GLU A 514 -28.32 14.87 19.38
CA GLU A 514 -27.07 14.99 20.13
C GLU A 514 -25.88 15.04 19.17
N ILE A 515 -25.79 14.10 18.22
CA ILE A 515 -24.76 14.08 17.18
C ILE A 515 -24.80 15.37 16.34
N ARG A 516 -25.98 15.84 15.88
CA ARG A 516 -26.10 17.10 15.14
C ARG A 516 -25.63 18.30 15.94
N ASN A 517 -25.99 18.34 17.22
CA ASN A 517 -25.59 19.45 18.09
C ASN A 517 -24.09 19.43 18.37
N LEU A 518 -23.51 18.23 18.53
CA LEU A 518 -22.07 18.09 18.70
C LEU A 518 -21.32 18.70 17.53
N VAL A 519 -21.70 18.36 16.28
CA VAL A 519 -21.08 18.94 15.08
C VAL A 519 -21.30 20.45 15.01
N ARG A 520 -22.54 20.94 15.23
CA ARG A 520 -22.85 22.38 15.20
C ARG A 520 -22.08 23.23 16.21
N THR A 521 -21.72 22.65 17.33
CA THR A 521 -20.97 23.38 18.37
C THR A 521 -19.48 23.45 18.10
N GLN A 522 -18.95 22.57 17.28
CA GLN A 522 -17.52 22.46 17.03
C GLN A 522 -17.11 22.88 15.62
N LEU A 523 -18.02 22.78 14.63
CA LEU A 523 -17.81 23.19 13.25
C LEU A 523 -18.76 24.33 12.84
N ALA A 524 -18.63 24.79 11.60
CA ALA A 524 -19.52 25.83 11.06
C ALA A 524 -20.96 25.34 10.86
N ASP A 525 -21.95 26.24 10.92
CA ASP A 525 -23.38 25.90 10.85
C ASP A 525 -23.83 25.32 9.49
N TYR A 526 -22.97 25.32 8.47
CA TYR A 526 -23.25 24.63 7.20
C TYR A 526 -22.69 23.20 7.15
N GLU A 527 -21.88 22.75 8.11
CA GLU A 527 -21.18 21.45 8.13
C GLU A 527 -21.92 20.34 8.89
N TYR A 528 -22.98 20.66 9.63
CA TYR A 528 -23.70 19.62 10.36
C TYR A 528 -24.49 18.69 9.44
N PRO A 529 -24.56 17.38 9.76
CA PRO A 529 -25.32 16.41 8.97
C PRO A 529 -26.83 16.69 9.07
N ARG A 530 -27.46 16.96 7.93
CA ARG A 530 -28.92 17.16 7.87
C ARG A 530 -29.66 15.85 7.98
N GLU A 531 -29.07 14.78 7.48
CA GLU A 531 -29.56 13.44 7.62
C GLU A 531 -28.57 12.57 8.39
N ILE A 532 -29.10 11.72 9.27
CA ILE A 532 -28.34 10.70 10.00
C ILE A 532 -29.09 9.38 9.88
N GLU A 533 -28.41 8.37 9.37
CA GLU A 533 -28.90 7.01 9.24
C GLU A 533 -28.05 6.08 10.10
N PHE A 534 -28.70 5.29 10.96
CA PHE A 534 -28.02 4.25 11.71
C PHE A 534 -27.99 2.97 10.90
N ARG A 535 -26.83 2.33 10.83
CA ARG A 535 -26.61 1.03 10.16
C ARG A 535 -25.94 0.07 11.12
N ASP A 536 -26.26 -1.22 10.99
CA ASP A 536 -25.65 -2.28 11.78
C ASP A 536 -24.17 -2.48 11.39
N GLU A 537 -23.84 -2.24 10.11
CA GLU A 537 -22.48 -2.32 9.57
C GLU A 537 -22.33 -1.35 8.40
N LEU A 538 -21.17 -0.69 8.30
CA LEU A 538 -20.82 0.17 7.18
C LEU A 538 -20.02 -0.60 6.12
N PRO A 539 -20.23 -0.30 4.81
CA PRO A 539 -19.48 -0.94 3.73
C PRO A 539 -18.00 -0.58 3.80
N LYS A 540 -17.13 -1.60 3.74
CA LYS A 540 -15.68 -1.44 3.86
C LYS A 540 -14.94 -2.04 2.68
N THR A 541 -13.78 -1.49 2.38
CA THR A 541 -12.82 -2.12 1.47
C THR A 541 -12.20 -3.35 2.13
N VAL A 542 -11.49 -4.16 1.35
CA VAL A 542 -10.70 -5.28 1.88
C VAL A 542 -9.62 -4.83 2.88
N THR A 543 -9.26 -3.56 2.85
CA THR A 543 -8.31 -2.94 3.80
C THR A 543 -8.99 -2.32 5.02
N GLY A 544 -10.33 -2.40 5.13
CA GLY A 544 -11.11 -1.89 6.27
C GLY A 544 -11.58 -0.44 6.14
N LYS A 545 -11.24 0.27 5.06
CA LYS A 545 -11.70 1.66 4.81
C LYS A 545 -13.17 1.69 4.42
N ILE A 546 -13.92 2.69 4.92
CA ILE A 546 -15.31 2.90 4.55
C ILE A 546 -15.41 3.26 3.06
N ARG A 547 -16.27 2.54 2.33
CA ARG A 547 -16.58 2.82 0.91
C ARG A 547 -17.68 3.87 0.83
N ARG A 548 -17.32 5.15 0.75
CA ARG A 548 -18.30 6.24 0.67
C ARG A 548 -19.20 6.13 -0.56
N SER A 549 -18.69 5.64 -1.69
CA SER A 549 -19.49 5.40 -2.90
C SER A 549 -20.63 4.39 -2.72
N GLU A 550 -20.58 3.53 -1.70
CA GLU A 550 -21.62 2.56 -1.35
C GLU A 550 -22.53 3.05 -0.20
N LEU A 551 -22.30 4.27 0.33
CA LEU A 551 -23.13 4.90 1.36
C LEU A 551 -24.36 5.63 0.77
N THR A 552 -24.59 5.54 -0.51
CA THR A 552 -25.81 6.07 -1.15
C THR A 552 -27.01 5.15 -0.92
N ASP A 553 -28.24 5.72 -0.97
CA ASP A 553 -29.53 5.02 -0.76
C ASP A 553 -29.80 3.87 -1.73
#